data_9ec68f82ed6e1937cfd7648f154b6cca
#
_entry.id   9ec68f82ed6e1937cfd7648f154b6cca
#
_cell.length_a   1.000
_cell.length_b   1.000
_cell.length_c   1.000
_cell.angle_alpha   90.00
_cell.angle_beta   90.00
_cell.angle_gamma   90.00
#
_symmetry.space_group_name_H-M   'P 1'
#
loop_
_entity.id
_entity.type
_entity.pdbx_description
1 polymer ?
#
loop_
_entity_poly.entity_id
_entity_poly.type
_entity_poly.pdbx_seq_one_letter_code
_entity_poly.pdbx_strand_id
1 'polypeptide(L)'
;MRTLAISIILHESIKTTLAKAKEIRGFLEPLVTLAKENNVANQRKVYAKLRDKAAVAKLFNEIGPRFVERPGGYLRVIKRGHRPGDKSPIAQIEFLQEEAKVSESKTTEEVTS
;
A
#
# COMPACT_ATOMS: atom_id res chain seq x y z
N MET A 1 -13.71 5.54 0.27
CA MET A 1 -12.27 5.55 0.54
C MET A 1 -11.83 4.34 1.37
N ARG A 2 -12.56 4.05 2.43
CA ARG A 2 -12.22 2.92 3.29
C ARG A 2 -12.17 1.59 2.54
N THR A 3 -13.15 1.33 1.70
CA THR A 3 -13.21 0.06 0.96
C THR A 3 -12.01 -0.13 0.05
N LEU A 4 -11.61 0.93 -0.65
CA LEU A 4 -10.45 0.84 -1.52
C LEU A 4 -9.17 0.65 -0.72
N ALA A 5 -9.07 1.32 0.43
CA ALA A 5 -7.91 1.18 1.27
C ALA A 5 -7.77 -0.25 1.78
N ILE A 6 -8.88 -0.86 2.19
CA ILE A 6 -8.86 -2.25 2.63
C ILE A 6 -8.40 -3.17 1.50
N SER A 7 -8.92 -2.93 0.29
CA SER A 7 -8.51 -3.74 -0.86
C SER A 7 -7.02 -3.65 -1.13
N ILE A 8 -6.46 -2.45 -1.05
CA ILE A 8 -5.03 -2.31 -1.28
C ILE A 8 -4.23 -3.04 -0.21
N ILE A 9 -4.66 -2.94 1.04
CA ILE A 9 -3.94 -3.61 2.12
C ILE A 9 -3.97 -5.12 1.93
N LEU A 10 -5.14 -5.67 1.60
CA LEU A 10 -5.27 -7.11 1.50
C LEU A 10 -4.63 -7.66 0.24
N HIS A 11 -4.70 -6.95 -0.86
CA HIS A 11 -4.17 -7.44 -2.14
C HIS A 11 -2.87 -6.77 -2.56
N GLU A 12 -2.47 -5.74 -1.85
CA GLU A 12 -1.25 -4.95 -2.06
C GLU A 12 -1.23 -4.14 -3.35
N SER A 13 -2.22 -4.27 -4.20
CA SER A 13 -2.26 -3.54 -5.47
C SER A 13 -3.69 -3.51 -5.98
N ILE A 14 -4.14 -2.36 -6.48
CA ILE A 14 -5.43 -2.29 -7.16
C ILE A 14 -5.33 -1.32 -8.32
N LYS A 15 -6.26 -1.44 -9.26
CA LYS A 15 -6.40 -0.48 -10.35
C LYS A 15 -7.63 0.37 -10.09
N THR A 16 -7.49 1.67 -10.31
CA THR A 16 -8.60 2.59 -10.10
C THR A 16 -8.32 3.84 -10.93
N THR A 17 -9.18 4.86 -10.83
CA THR A 17 -8.89 6.10 -11.55
C THR A 17 -7.69 6.79 -10.92
N LEU A 18 -7.00 7.59 -11.73
CA LEU A 18 -5.81 8.28 -11.24
C LEU A 18 -6.14 9.19 -10.06
N ALA A 19 -7.28 9.89 -10.13
CA ALA A 19 -7.67 10.78 -9.04
C ALA A 19 -7.87 10.01 -7.74
N LYS A 20 -8.56 8.88 -7.80
CA LYS A 20 -8.79 8.08 -6.61
C LYS A 20 -7.50 7.46 -6.09
N ALA A 21 -6.60 7.07 -6.98
CA ALA A 21 -5.33 6.52 -6.55
C ALA A 21 -4.54 7.54 -5.74
N LYS A 22 -4.55 8.78 -6.17
CA LYS A 22 -3.83 9.82 -5.43
C LYS A 22 -4.47 10.10 -4.08
N GLU A 23 -5.80 10.09 -4.02
CA GLU A 23 -6.49 10.29 -2.76
C GLU A 23 -6.20 9.18 -1.78
N ILE A 24 -6.22 7.95 -2.26
CA ILE A 24 -5.98 6.79 -1.40
C ILE A 24 -4.56 6.80 -0.86
N ARG A 25 -3.60 7.22 -1.69
CA ARG A 25 -2.24 7.31 -1.21
C ARG A 25 -2.16 8.23 0.00
N GLY A 26 -2.81 9.40 -0.09
CA GLY A 26 -2.83 10.33 1.02
C GLY A 26 -3.54 9.78 2.25
N PHE A 27 -4.53 8.91 2.05
CA PHE A 27 -5.24 8.30 3.15
C PHE A 27 -4.42 7.19 3.82
N LEU A 28 -3.72 6.40 3.03
CA LEU A 28 -3.00 5.24 3.55
C LEU A 28 -1.63 5.54 4.14
N GLU A 29 -0.94 6.53 3.61
CA GLU A 29 0.41 6.80 4.09
C GLU A 29 0.49 7.06 5.59
N PRO A 30 -0.38 7.89 6.18
CA PRO A 30 -0.34 8.05 7.62
C PRO A 30 -0.63 6.77 8.38
N LEU A 31 -1.49 5.90 7.82
CA LEU A 31 -1.79 4.64 8.48
C LEU A 31 -0.59 3.71 8.52
N VAL A 32 0.18 3.67 7.43
CA VAL A 32 1.39 2.87 7.42
C VAL A 32 2.40 3.42 8.42
N THR A 33 2.50 4.73 8.52
CA THR A 33 3.39 5.33 9.49
C THR A 33 3.03 4.90 10.92
N LEU A 34 1.73 4.86 11.23
CA LEU A 34 1.30 4.37 12.53
C LEU A 34 1.61 2.89 12.70
N ALA A 35 1.50 2.13 11.62
CA ALA A 35 1.70 0.69 11.70
C ALA A 35 3.16 0.29 11.89
N LYS A 36 4.08 1.20 11.65
CA LYS A 36 5.49 0.93 11.90
C LYS A 36 5.77 0.74 13.38
N GLU A 37 4.90 1.29 14.21
CA GLU A 37 5.04 1.15 15.65
C GLU A 37 3.82 0.39 16.15
N ASN A 38 3.99 -0.89 16.43
CA ASN A 38 2.88 -1.77 16.76
C ASN A 38 2.56 -1.69 18.26
N ASN A 39 1.57 -0.87 18.58
CA ASN A 39 1.07 -0.81 19.95
C ASN A 39 -0.44 -0.66 19.91
N VAL A 40 -1.07 -0.82 21.07
CA VAL A 40 -2.53 -0.82 21.15
C VAL A 40 -3.12 0.51 20.72
N ALA A 41 -2.48 1.60 21.11
CA ALA A 41 -3.01 2.91 20.74
C ALA A 41 -3.03 3.10 19.24
N ASN A 42 -1.95 2.71 18.56
CA ASN A 42 -1.89 2.84 17.11
C ASN A 42 -2.85 1.90 16.42
N GLN A 43 -2.99 0.67 16.95
CA GLN A 43 -3.96 -0.26 16.37
C GLN A 43 -5.36 0.29 16.45
N ARG A 44 -5.72 0.93 17.56
CA ARG A 44 -7.04 1.52 17.69
C ARG A 44 -7.26 2.67 16.71
N LYS A 45 -6.23 3.49 16.51
CA LYS A 45 -6.35 4.60 15.57
C LYS A 45 -6.57 4.09 14.14
N VAL A 46 -5.81 3.07 13.75
CA VAL A 46 -5.95 2.51 12.41
C VAL A 46 -7.30 1.82 12.26
N TYR A 47 -7.71 1.07 13.28
CA TYR A 47 -9.00 0.39 13.21
C TYR A 47 -10.15 1.41 13.09
N ALA A 48 -10.05 2.54 13.76
CA ALA A 48 -11.08 3.56 13.67
C ALA A 48 -11.24 4.05 12.24
N LYS A 49 -10.17 4.05 11.46
CA LYS A 49 -10.23 4.47 10.07
C LYS A 49 -10.68 3.37 9.13
N LEU A 50 -10.21 2.14 9.36
CA LEU A 50 -10.48 1.04 8.42
C LEU A 50 -11.70 0.21 8.77
N ARG A 51 -11.94 -0.02 10.05
CA ARG A 51 -13.06 -0.83 10.53
C ARG A 51 -13.03 -2.25 10.00
N ASP A 52 -11.84 -2.81 9.79
CA ASP A 52 -11.69 -4.15 9.28
C ASP A 52 -10.51 -4.82 9.97
N LYS A 53 -10.78 -5.87 10.74
CA LYS A 53 -9.75 -6.50 11.54
C LYS A 53 -8.68 -7.18 10.71
N ALA A 54 -9.07 -7.81 9.61
CA ALA A 54 -8.10 -8.48 8.76
C ALA A 54 -7.13 -7.49 8.14
N ALA A 55 -7.65 -6.34 7.67
CA ALA A 55 -6.79 -5.32 7.09
C ALA A 55 -5.86 -4.74 8.13
N VAL A 56 -6.37 -4.48 9.34
CA VAL A 56 -5.52 -3.95 10.42
C VAL A 56 -4.44 -4.94 10.77
N ALA A 57 -4.79 -6.22 10.88
CA ALA A 57 -3.81 -7.25 11.22
C ALA A 57 -2.71 -7.30 10.18
N LYS A 58 -3.08 -7.30 8.89
CA LYS A 58 -2.06 -7.37 7.85
C LYS A 58 -1.20 -6.12 7.85
N LEU A 59 -1.79 -4.96 8.06
CA LEU A 59 -1.04 -3.72 8.07
C LEU A 59 0.02 -3.73 9.16
N PHE A 60 -0.33 -4.18 10.36
CA PHE A 60 0.62 -4.19 11.46
C PHE A 60 1.59 -5.36 11.43
N ASN A 61 1.17 -6.51 10.87
CA ASN A 61 2.02 -7.70 10.89
C ASN A 61 2.93 -7.80 9.68
N GLU A 62 2.53 -7.28 8.54
CA GLU A 62 3.30 -7.43 7.31
C GLU A 62 3.76 -6.11 6.72
N ILE A 63 2.86 -5.16 6.58
CA ILE A 63 3.18 -3.95 5.85
C ILE A 63 3.99 -2.99 6.70
N GLY A 64 3.59 -2.79 7.96
CA GLY A 64 4.35 -1.91 8.84
C GLY A 64 5.81 -2.30 8.97
N PRO A 65 6.08 -3.57 9.32
CA PRO A 65 7.48 -4.00 9.43
C PRO A 65 8.28 -3.86 8.15
N ARG A 66 7.63 -3.99 7.01
CA ARG A 66 8.31 -3.84 5.72
C ARG A 66 8.92 -2.46 5.55
N PHE A 67 8.28 -1.44 6.12
CA PHE A 67 8.67 -0.06 5.88
C PHE A 67 9.26 0.65 7.11
N VAL A 68 9.66 -0.12 8.12
CA VAL A 68 10.15 0.48 9.36
C VAL A 68 11.24 1.52 9.14
N GLU A 69 12.14 1.25 8.21
CA GLU A 69 13.24 2.17 7.97
C GLU A 69 12.98 3.18 6.87
N ARG A 70 11.79 3.19 6.31
CA ARG A 70 11.46 4.12 5.24
C ARG A 70 10.68 5.29 5.80
N PRO A 71 11.12 6.52 5.59
CA PRO A 71 10.46 7.68 6.23
C PRO A 71 9.14 8.09 5.59
N GLY A 72 8.79 7.54 4.45
CA GLY A 72 7.53 7.84 3.76
C GLY A 72 7.57 7.29 2.38
N GLY A 73 6.55 7.60 1.59
CA GLY A 73 6.51 7.11 0.21
C GLY A 73 6.36 5.62 0.14
N TYR A 74 5.37 5.07 0.84
CA TYR A 74 5.19 3.62 0.88
C TYR A 74 4.41 3.07 -0.30
N LEU A 75 3.75 3.93 -1.05
CA LEU A 75 2.91 3.51 -2.15
C LEU A 75 3.38 4.13 -3.45
N ARG A 76 3.14 3.42 -4.54
CA ARG A 76 3.51 3.90 -5.86
C ARG A 76 2.26 3.93 -6.74
N VAL A 77 2.09 5.01 -7.50
CA VAL A 77 1.00 5.15 -8.44
C VAL A 77 1.56 5.07 -9.84
N ILE A 78 1.09 4.09 -10.61
CA ILE A 78 1.57 3.87 -11.97
C ILE A 78 0.43 4.16 -12.94
N LYS A 79 0.66 5.05 -13.88
CA LYS A 79 -0.36 5.38 -14.88
C LYS A 79 -0.49 4.24 -15.86
N ARG A 80 -1.74 3.83 -16.14
CA ARG A 80 -2.02 2.70 -16.99
C ARG A 80 -2.84 3.05 -18.22
N GLY A 81 -2.94 4.32 -18.59
CA GLY A 81 -3.68 4.73 -19.76
C GLY A 81 -5.07 5.22 -19.39
N HIS A 82 -6.03 4.97 -20.27
CA HIS A 82 -7.38 5.50 -20.09
C HIS A 82 -8.40 4.39 -20.18
N ARG A 83 -9.50 4.59 -19.47
CA ARG A 83 -10.58 3.61 -19.47
C ARG A 83 -11.38 3.74 -20.76
N PRO A 84 -11.68 2.61 -21.44
CA PRO A 84 -12.51 2.68 -22.65
C PRO A 84 -13.87 3.23 -22.24
N GLY A 85 -14.53 3.89 -23.11
CA GLY A 85 -15.83 4.44 -22.83
C GLY A 85 -15.74 5.89 -22.41
N ASP A 86 -15.34 6.18 -21.18
CA ASP A 86 -15.31 7.56 -20.71
C ASP A 86 -13.92 8.17 -20.75
N LYS A 87 -12.92 7.38 -21.11
CA LYS A 87 -11.53 7.85 -21.25
C LYS A 87 -10.95 8.45 -19.99
N SER A 88 -11.45 8.05 -18.83
CA SER A 88 -10.87 8.48 -17.57
C SER A 88 -9.48 7.91 -17.41
N PRO A 89 -8.51 8.68 -16.90
CA PRO A 89 -7.18 8.12 -16.70
C PRO A 89 -7.22 7.05 -15.60
N ILE A 90 -6.57 5.94 -15.87
CA ILE A 90 -6.52 4.81 -14.95
C ILE A 90 -5.12 4.69 -14.40
N ALA A 91 -5.03 4.31 -13.13
CA ALA A 91 -3.75 4.09 -12.49
C ALA A 91 -3.81 2.84 -11.65
N GLN A 92 -2.64 2.28 -11.41
CA GLN A 92 -2.48 1.18 -10.47
C GLN A 92 -1.75 1.73 -9.26
N ILE A 93 -2.31 1.51 -8.07
CA ILE A 93 -1.64 1.92 -6.85
C ILE A 93 -1.25 0.67 -6.09
N GLU A 94 -0.02 0.62 -5.60
CA GLU A 94 0.49 -0.57 -4.95
C GLU A 94 1.49 -0.21 -3.88
N PHE A 95 1.65 -1.10 -2.89
CA PHE A 95 2.69 -0.93 -1.90
C PHE A 95 4.02 -1.31 -2.51
N LEU A 96 5.05 -0.56 -2.15
CA LEU A 96 6.40 -0.89 -2.61
C LEU A 96 6.90 -2.14 -1.92
N GLN A 97 7.76 -2.87 -2.62
CA GLN A 97 8.41 -4.01 -2.03
C GLN A 97 9.58 -3.55 -1.18
N GLU A 98 9.98 -4.39 -0.25
CA GLU A 98 11.12 -4.09 0.57
C GLU A 98 12.37 -4.14 -0.27
N GLU A 99 13.01 -3.00 -0.45
CA GLU A 99 14.04 -2.88 -1.40
C GLU A 99 15.26 -3.68 -1.18
N ALA A 100 15.70 -3.76 0.05
CA ALA A 100 16.88 -4.51 0.36
C ALA A 100 16.75 -5.96 -0.04
N LYS A 101 15.61 -6.55 0.25
CA LYS A 101 15.41 -7.91 -0.14
C LYS A 101 15.35 -8.07 -1.61
N VAL A 102 14.65 -7.17 -2.25
CA VAL A 102 14.50 -7.30 -3.69
C VAL A 102 15.82 -7.22 -4.38
N SER A 103 16.63 -6.28 -4.02
CA SER A 103 17.88 -6.15 -4.72
C SER A 103 18.78 -7.33 -4.52
N GLU A 104 18.71 -7.99 -3.39
CA GLU A 104 19.49 -9.16 -3.23
C GLU A 104 18.97 -10.32 -3.97
N SER A 105 17.73 -10.51 -3.94
CA SER A 105 17.21 -11.65 -4.59
C SER A 105 17.30 -11.56 -6.06
N LYS A 106 17.34 -10.52 -6.55
CA LYS A 106 17.48 -10.49 -7.86
C LYS A 106 18.62 -10.70 -8.39
N THR A 107 19.05 -10.66 -7.78
CA THR A 107 20.04 -10.85 -8.34
C THR A 107 20.28 -12.14 -8.53
N THR A 108 19.90 -12.62 -8.42
CA THR A 108 20.11 -13.70 -8.54
C THR A 108 19.40 -14.41 -9.30
N GLU A 109 18.80 -14.24 -9.32
CA GLU A 109 18.35 -14.62 -9.77
C GLU A 109 18.09 -14.59 -10.67
N GLU A 110 18.14 -14.43 -10.72
CA GLU A 110 18.06 -14.18 -11.34
C GLU A 110 18.32 -14.20 -11.93
N VAL A 111 18.39 -14.57 -11.68
CA VAL A 111 18.77 -14.52 -12.07
C VAL A 111 18.91 -14.97 -12.61
N THR A 112 18.90 -15.41 -12.60
CA THR A 112 18.97 -15.69 -12.97
C THR A 112 18.79 -15.86 -13.46
N SER A 113 18.77 -16.08 -13.53
CA SER A 113 18.59 -16.07 -13.81
C SER A 113 18.61 -16.13 -14.00
#